data_e12bb5797cfcc4ba3f069de9d33cb43f
#
_entry.id   e12bb5797cfcc4ba3f069de9d33cb43f
#
_cell.length_a   1.000
_cell.length_b   1.000
_cell.length_c   1.000
_cell.angle_alpha   90.00
_cell.angle_beta   90.00
_cell.angle_gamma   90.00
#
_symmetry.space_group_name_H-M   'P 1'
#
loop_
_entity.id
_entity.type
_entity.pdbx_description
1 polymer ?
#
loop_
_entity_poly.entity_id
_entity_poly.type
_entity_poly.pdbx_seq_one_letter_code
_entity_poly.pdbx_strand_id
1 'polypeptide(L)'
;MKMPRSGATSVALALLFVIGVTSMSVARTFVYVSNAQDGNIDAYIMDTGTGALTPIGKAEAAKLVMPMTVSPSKKYLYAVIRSQPTRVLTYAIDPATGALTQKASAPLPDSMPYVSTDHTGH
;
A
#
# COMPACT_ATOMS: atom_id res chain seq x y z
N MET A 1 74.00 34.53 9.86
CA MET A 1 73.04 34.01 10.81
C MET A 1 71.66 33.91 10.08
N LYS A 2 71.24 32.69 9.67
CA LYS A 2 70.00 32.49 8.96
C LYS A 2 68.89 32.06 9.95
N MET A 3 67.80 32.82 10.04
CA MET A 3 66.60 32.44 10.77
C MET A 3 65.74 31.45 9.97
N PRO A 4 65.20 30.38 10.56
CA PRO A 4 64.28 29.50 9.88
C PRO A 4 62.91 30.15 9.77
N ARG A 5 62.37 30.15 8.58
CA ARG A 5 60.97 30.53 8.32
C ARG A 5 60.06 29.40 8.79
N SER A 6 59.23 29.71 9.77
CA SER A 6 58.15 28.87 10.23
C SER A 6 57.05 28.85 9.19
N GLY A 7 56.84 27.72 8.55
CA GLY A 7 55.71 27.49 7.65
C GLY A 7 54.45 27.19 8.44
N ALA A 8 53.50 28.09 8.44
CA ALA A 8 52.17 27.84 8.99
C ALA A 8 51.37 26.98 8.02
N THR A 9 51.13 25.73 8.39
CA THR A 9 50.27 24.82 7.64
C THR A 9 48.84 25.13 8.05
N SER A 10 48.08 25.83 7.19
CA SER A 10 46.64 26.04 7.36
C SER A 10 45.90 24.75 7.05
N VAL A 11 45.38 24.09 8.08
CA VAL A 11 44.45 22.97 7.92
C VAL A 11 43.07 23.58 7.68
N ALA A 12 42.63 23.55 6.42
CA ALA A 12 41.24 23.89 6.08
C ALA A 12 40.32 22.74 6.47
N LEU A 13 39.54 22.93 7.55
CA LEU A 13 38.51 22.02 7.97
C LEU A 13 37.29 22.19 7.06
N ALA A 14 37.13 21.30 6.06
CA ALA A 14 35.97 21.27 5.21
C ALA A 14 34.80 20.65 6.00
N LEU A 15 33.87 21.49 6.48
CA LEU A 15 32.62 21.04 7.11
C LEU A 15 31.67 20.55 6.00
N LEU A 16 31.56 19.25 5.83
CA LEU A 16 30.57 18.63 4.93
C LEU A 16 29.19 18.73 5.58
N PHE A 17 28.39 19.70 5.14
CA PHE A 17 26.97 19.79 5.48
C PHE A 17 26.23 18.74 4.69
N VAL A 18 25.96 17.57 5.28
CA VAL A 18 25.02 16.59 4.73
C VAL A 18 23.60 17.11 4.97
N ILE A 19 23.03 17.75 3.95
CA ILE A 19 21.61 18.09 3.94
C ILE A 19 20.86 16.79 3.75
N GLY A 20 20.37 16.22 4.86
CA GLY A 20 19.46 15.10 4.82
C GLY A 20 18.14 15.53 4.18
N VAL A 21 17.92 15.16 2.93
CA VAL A 21 16.62 15.29 2.27
C VAL A 21 15.69 14.28 2.90
N THR A 22 14.94 14.70 3.93
CA THR A 22 13.83 13.91 4.43
C THR A 22 12.73 13.91 3.37
N SER A 23 12.64 12.83 2.61
CA SER A 23 11.50 12.60 1.72
C SER A 23 10.25 12.52 2.57
N MET A 24 9.45 13.58 2.58
CA MET A 24 8.11 13.52 3.16
C MET A 24 7.29 12.55 2.31
N SER A 25 7.05 11.36 2.85
CA SER A 25 6.12 10.41 2.25
C SER A 25 4.73 11.04 2.31
N VAL A 26 4.25 11.52 1.18
CA VAL A 26 2.86 11.96 1.05
C VAL A 26 2.00 10.72 1.22
N ALA A 27 1.16 10.72 2.25
CA ALA A 27 0.21 9.63 2.48
C ALA A 27 -0.72 9.53 1.25
N ARG A 28 -0.69 8.39 0.55
CA ARG A 28 -1.53 8.12 -0.61
C ARG A 28 -2.81 7.44 -0.17
N THR A 29 -3.92 7.85 -0.75
CA THR A 29 -5.22 7.19 -0.53
C THR A 29 -5.49 6.27 -1.71
N PHE A 30 -5.59 4.97 -1.43
CA PHE A 30 -5.97 3.97 -2.41
C PHE A 30 -7.46 3.65 -2.30
N VAL A 31 -8.08 3.41 -3.44
CA VAL A 31 -9.49 3.01 -3.54
C VAL A 31 -9.56 1.70 -4.31
N TYR A 32 -10.29 0.72 -3.76
CA TYR A 32 -10.50 -0.58 -4.36
C TYR A 32 -11.96 -0.78 -4.69
N VAL A 33 -12.25 -1.20 -5.93
CA VAL A 33 -13.59 -1.42 -6.44
C VAL A 33 -13.71 -2.87 -6.90
N SER A 34 -14.63 -3.62 -6.29
CA SER A 34 -14.92 -4.98 -6.73
C SER A 34 -15.87 -4.98 -7.93
N ASN A 35 -15.49 -5.67 -8.99
CA ASN A 35 -16.29 -5.87 -10.19
C ASN A 35 -16.84 -7.29 -10.18
N ALA A 36 -18.05 -7.45 -9.63
CA ALA A 36 -18.63 -8.76 -9.35
C ALA A 36 -18.82 -9.61 -10.62
N GLN A 37 -19.20 -9.00 -11.73
CA GLN A 37 -19.42 -9.71 -12.99
C GLN A 37 -18.10 -10.07 -13.69
N ASP A 38 -17.11 -9.18 -13.65
CA ASP A 38 -15.81 -9.40 -14.27
C ASP A 38 -14.90 -10.31 -13.42
N GLY A 39 -15.15 -10.37 -12.11
CA GLY A 39 -14.38 -11.21 -11.19
C GLY A 39 -13.01 -10.63 -10.86
N ASN A 40 -12.88 -9.31 -10.82
CA ASN A 40 -11.63 -8.63 -10.49
C ASN A 40 -11.87 -7.47 -9.51
N ILE A 41 -10.78 -6.90 -9.02
CA ILE A 41 -10.76 -5.73 -8.13
C ILE A 41 -9.89 -4.67 -8.79
N ASP A 42 -10.50 -3.56 -9.18
CA ASP A 42 -9.75 -2.41 -9.69
C ASP A 42 -9.16 -1.61 -8.54
N ALA A 43 -7.94 -1.10 -8.76
CA ALA A 43 -7.22 -0.26 -7.81
C ALA A 43 -6.97 1.13 -8.39
N TYR A 44 -7.17 2.14 -7.55
CA TYR A 44 -7.01 3.56 -7.91
C TYR A 44 -6.22 4.30 -6.84
N ILE A 45 -5.50 5.35 -7.23
CA ILE A 45 -5.07 6.42 -6.34
C ILE A 45 -6.12 7.54 -6.39
N MET A 46 -6.53 8.02 -5.23
CA MET A 46 -7.43 9.16 -5.11
C MET A 46 -6.64 10.43 -4.76
N ASP A 47 -6.86 11.48 -5.53
CA ASP A 47 -6.50 12.84 -5.15
C ASP A 47 -7.45 13.31 -4.04
N THR A 48 -6.95 13.49 -2.83
CA THR A 48 -7.78 13.85 -1.67
C THR A 48 -8.30 15.29 -1.69
N GLY A 49 -7.72 16.16 -2.52
CA GLY A 49 -8.20 17.53 -2.68
C GLY A 49 -9.37 17.64 -3.65
N THR A 50 -9.38 16.82 -4.70
CA THR A 50 -10.38 16.88 -5.77
C THR A 50 -11.32 15.67 -5.80
N GLY A 51 -10.95 14.56 -5.17
CA GLY A 51 -11.66 13.28 -5.24
C GLY A 51 -11.41 12.53 -6.56
N ALA A 52 -10.56 13.02 -7.45
CA ALA A 52 -10.27 12.38 -8.72
C ALA A 52 -9.57 11.02 -8.52
N LEU A 53 -9.98 10.01 -9.29
CA LEU A 53 -9.43 8.66 -9.25
C LEU A 53 -8.54 8.43 -10.47
N THR A 54 -7.31 7.96 -10.23
CA THR A 54 -6.40 7.52 -11.28
C THR A 54 -6.20 6.01 -11.16
N PRO A 55 -6.48 5.22 -12.21
CA PRO A 55 -6.29 3.77 -12.16
C PRO A 55 -4.79 3.42 -12.03
N ILE A 56 -4.50 2.43 -11.18
CA ILE A 56 -3.14 1.94 -10.95
C ILE A 56 -2.99 0.43 -11.25
N GLY A 57 -4.09 -0.25 -11.54
CA GLY A 57 -4.08 -1.66 -11.90
C GLY A 57 -5.34 -2.38 -11.44
N LYS A 58 -5.32 -3.70 -11.59
CA LYS A 58 -6.37 -4.60 -11.11
C LYS A 58 -5.76 -5.88 -10.57
N ALA A 59 -6.50 -6.55 -9.70
CA ALA A 59 -6.19 -7.88 -9.21
C ALA A 59 -7.29 -8.86 -9.63
N GLU A 60 -6.87 -10.05 -10.06
CA GLU A 60 -7.80 -11.14 -10.33
C GLU A 60 -8.41 -11.66 -9.03
N ALA A 61 -9.68 -12.01 -9.10
CA ALA A 61 -10.41 -12.58 -7.98
C ALA A 61 -11.25 -13.78 -8.47
N ALA A 62 -12.57 -13.65 -8.46
CA ALA A 62 -13.53 -14.54 -9.10
C ALA A 62 -14.88 -13.84 -9.22
N LYS A 63 -15.76 -14.37 -10.04
CA LYS A 63 -17.12 -13.84 -10.18
C LYS A 63 -17.83 -13.74 -8.83
N LEU A 64 -18.67 -12.72 -8.70
CA LEU A 64 -19.36 -12.34 -7.47
C LEU A 64 -18.40 -12.01 -6.31
N VAL A 65 -17.25 -11.37 -6.64
CA VAL A 65 -16.35 -10.78 -5.64
C VAL A 65 -17.03 -9.58 -4.99
N MET A 66 -17.57 -9.79 -3.82
CA MET A 66 -18.23 -8.80 -2.94
C MET A 66 -18.75 -9.50 -1.68
N PRO A 67 -18.70 -8.88 -0.50
CA PRO A 67 -18.13 -7.60 -0.11
C PRO A 67 -16.60 -7.64 0.10
N MET A 68 -16.05 -6.48 0.45
CA MET A 68 -14.64 -6.34 0.80
C MET A 68 -14.47 -5.53 2.09
N THR A 69 -13.37 -5.78 2.80
CA THR A 69 -12.94 -4.96 3.94
C THR A 69 -11.41 -4.87 4.00
N VAL A 70 -10.91 -3.77 4.55
CA VAL A 70 -9.46 -3.57 4.76
C VAL A 70 -9.13 -3.86 6.21
N SER A 71 -8.00 -4.53 6.47
CA SER A 71 -7.53 -4.75 7.84
C SER A 71 -7.24 -3.43 8.56
N PRO A 72 -7.35 -3.36 9.90
CA PRO A 72 -7.03 -2.17 10.67
C PRO A 72 -5.60 -1.68 10.44
N SER A 73 -4.66 -2.59 10.19
CA SER A 73 -3.27 -2.29 9.85
C SER A 73 -3.08 -1.70 8.46
N LYS A 74 -4.13 -1.72 7.61
CA LYS A 74 -4.12 -1.33 6.19
C LYS A 74 -3.14 -2.14 5.31
N LYS A 75 -2.67 -3.28 5.81
CA LYS A 75 -1.74 -4.16 5.08
C LYS A 75 -2.45 -5.20 4.23
N TYR A 76 -3.73 -5.48 4.52
CA TYR A 76 -4.49 -6.54 3.85
C TYR A 76 -5.87 -6.05 3.43
N LEU A 77 -6.32 -6.56 2.28
CA LEU A 77 -7.69 -6.48 1.79
C LEU A 77 -8.28 -7.89 1.82
N TYR A 78 -9.46 -8.05 2.40
CA TYR A 78 -10.22 -9.29 2.39
C TYR A 78 -11.39 -9.13 1.43
N ALA A 79 -11.55 -10.08 0.52
CA ALA A 79 -12.60 -10.07 -0.49
C ALA A 79 -13.37 -11.39 -0.45
N VAL A 80 -14.67 -11.32 -0.27
CA VAL A 80 -15.54 -12.51 -0.26
C VAL A 80 -15.95 -12.86 -1.69
N ILE A 81 -15.81 -14.13 -2.03
CA ILE A 81 -16.30 -14.72 -3.27
C ILE A 81 -17.61 -15.42 -2.97
N ARG A 82 -18.69 -14.91 -3.56
CA ARG A 82 -20.06 -15.43 -3.33
C ARG A 82 -20.46 -16.49 -4.35
N SER A 83 -19.72 -16.64 -5.44
CA SER A 83 -19.88 -17.78 -6.35
C SER A 83 -19.32 -19.06 -5.72
N GLN A 84 -19.88 -20.21 -6.08
CA GLN A 84 -19.40 -21.50 -5.58
C GLN A 84 -18.05 -21.88 -6.21
N PRO A 85 -17.12 -22.43 -5.41
CA PRO A 85 -17.16 -22.58 -3.97
C PRO A 85 -16.94 -21.24 -3.25
N THR A 86 -17.79 -20.95 -2.26
CA THR A 86 -17.70 -19.71 -1.46
C THR A 86 -16.42 -19.68 -0.64
N ARG A 87 -15.74 -18.53 -0.65
CA ARG A 87 -14.45 -18.36 0.03
C ARG A 87 -14.13 -16.90 0.29
N VAL A 88 -13.16 -16.66 1.14
CA VAL A 88 -12.53 -15.34 1.30
C VAL A 88 -11.13 -15.37 0.71
N LEU A 89 -10.79 -14.35 -0.08
CA LEU A 89 -9.45 -14.10 -0.59
C LEU A 89 -8.79 -13.04 0.26
N THR A 90 -7.50 -13.24 0.57
CA THR A 90 -6.68 -12.25 1.27
C THR A 90 -5.62 -11.72 0.31
N TYR A 91 -5.59 -10.40 0.14
CA TYR A 91 -4.59 -9.69 -0.64
C TYR A 91 -3.70 -8.87 0.28
N ALA A 92 -2.38 -8.92 0.08
CA ALA A 92 -1.47 -7.93 0.62
C ALA A 92 -1.57 -6.64 -0.20
N ILE A 93 -1.59 -5.50 0.49
CA ILE A 93 -1.56 -4.17 -0.10
C ILE A 93 -0.12 -3.66 -0.09
N ASP A 94 0.42 -3.32 -1.25
CA ASP A 94 1.70 -2.61 -1.32
C ASP A 94 1.49 -1.16 -0.87
N PRO A 95 2.14 -0.70 0.22
CA PRO A 95 1.91 0.63 0.76
C PRO A 95 2.44 1.76 -0.14
N ALA A 96 3.36 1.47 -1.04
CA ALA A 96 3.93 2.46 -1.95
C ALA A 96 3.09 2.63 -3.23
N THR A 97 2.53 1.54 -3.74
CA THR A 97 1.86 1.51 -5.05
C THR A 97 0.36 1.25 -4.97
N GLY A 98 -0.15 0.68 -3.87
CA GLY A 98 -1.53 0.22 -3.74
C GLY A 98 -1.82 -1.09 -4.47
N ALA A 99 -0.82 -1.72 -5.08
CA ALA A 99 -1.00 -2.98 -5.78
C ALA A 99 -1.44 -4.11 -4.84
N LEU A 100 -2.31 -4.97 -5.32
CA LEU A 100 -2.84 -6.12 -4.58
C LEU A 100 -2.12 -7.40 -5.01
N THR A 101 -1.64 -8.16 -4.03
CA THR A 101 -1.06 -9.50 -4.26
C THR A 101 -1.84 -10.52 -3.43
N GLN A 102 -2.46 -11.50 -4.08
CA GLN A 102 -3.19 -12.56 -3.38
C GLN A 102 -2.22 -13.40 -2.54
N LYS A 103 -2.52 -13.58 -1.27
CA LYS A 103 -1.71 -14.34 -0.29
C LYS A 103 -2.39 -15.61 0.19
N ALA A 104 -3.71 -15.61 0.32
CA ALA A 104 -4.45 -16.73 0.86
C ALA A 104 -5.84 -16.82 0.27
N SER A 105 -6.43 -18.01 0.39
CA SER A 105 -7.83 -18.30 0.13
C SER A 105 -8.30 -19.27 1.20
N ALA A 106 -9.43 -18.96 1.85
CA ALA A 106 -10.04 -19.82 2.85
C ALA A 106 -11.52 -20.07 2.51
N PRO A 107 -12.02 -21.31 2.65
CA PRO A 107 -13.42 -21.62 2.38
C PRO A 107 -14.35 -20.91 3.37
N LEU A 108 -15.53 -20.55 2.89
CA LEU A 108 -16.62 -20.07 3.73
C LEU A 108 -17.77 -21.09 3.70
N PRO A 109 -18.49 -21.26 4.80
CA PRO A 109 -19.60 -22.21 4.87
C PRO A 109 -20.79 -21.80 4.00
N ASP A 110 -20.94 -20.49 3.74
CA ASP A 110 -22.07 -19.94 2.98
C ASP A 110 -21.68 -18.62 2.29
N SER A 111 -22.59 -18.12 1.45
CA SER A 111 -22.47 -16.83 0.78
C SER A 111 -22.70 -15.68 1.75
N MET A 112 -21.67 -14.89 2.04
CA MET A 112 -21.71 -13.79 2.99
C MET A 112 -21.98 -12.45 2.28
N PRO A 113 -23.08 -11.74 2.60
CA PRO A 113 -23.36 -10.43 2.03
C PRO A 113 -22.60 -9.28 2.68
N TYR A 114 -21.92 -9.56 3.81
CA TYR A 114 -21.19 -8.59 4.60
C TYR A 114 -19.90 -9.19 5.16
N VAL A 115 -18.85 -8.38 5.26
CA VAL A 115 -17.58 -8.73 5.92
C VAL A 115 -17.01 -7.51 6.64
N SER A 116 -16.55 -7.71 7.85
CA SER A 116 -15.83 -6.70 8.62
C SER A 116 -14.74 -7.36 9.46
N THR A 117 -13.79 -6.57 9.89
CA THR A 117 -12.80 -6.95 10.90
C THR A 117 -13.02 -6.11 12.15
N ASP A 118 -12.67 -6.65 13.31
CA ASP A 118 -12.58 -5.84 14.53
C ASP A 118 -11.27 -5.03 14.53
N HIS A 119 -11.03 -4.25 15.59
CA HIS A 119 -9.83 -3.43 15.73
C HIS A 119 -8.52 -4.23 15.87
N THR A 120 -8.60 -5.54 16.14
CA THR A 120 -7.44 -6.44 16.22
C THR A 120 -7.15 -7.13 14.88
N GLY A 121 -8.07 -7.05 13.92
CA GLY A 121 -7.94 -7.64 12.58
C GLY A 121 -8.50 -9.07 12.48
N HIS A 122 -9.36 -9.46 13.41
CA HIS A 122 -10.07 -10.75 13.39
C HIS A 122 -11.49 -10.62 12.86
#